data_8a949a07081e1cbc72dd894dd0eae258
#
_entry.id   8a949a07081e1cbc72dd894dd0eae258
#
_cell.length_a   1.000
_cell.length_b   1.000
_cell.length_c   1.000
_cell.angle_alpha   90.00
_cell.angle_beta   90.00
_cell.angle_gamma   90.00
#
_symmetry.space_group_name_H-M   'P 1'
#
loop_
_entity.id
_entity.type
_entity.pdbx_description
1 polymer ?
#
loop_
_entity_poly.entity_id
_entity_poly.type
_entity_poly.pdbx_seq_one_letter_code
_entity_poly.pdbx_strand_id
1 'polypeptide(L)'
;KSRSWLGWQLPILTKGNYSSSRIVKIKKNKLTNYLKSGGIPIVTGFQGVNSEFRITTLERGGSDTSAILCAKFFKAEKCIIYTDVEGVYTTDPNLIKSAKKIDKISYEEMLEMASLGAKIMQPASIQEARLNRIEIDVRSTFSKKIGTTITRKKNIISKNTIRGISFTKNDSKITLIGVKDKPGVAASIFKPLS
;
A
#
# COMPACT_ATOMS: atom_id res chain seq x y z
N LYS A 1 24.29 -6.81 -13.99
CA LYS A 1 23.30 -7.12 -15.05
C LYS A 1 21.90 -7.10 -14.45
N SER A 2 20.89 -6.58 -15.18
CA SER A 2 19.49 -6.62 -14.79
C SER A 2 18.72 -7.62 -15.66
N ARG A 3 17.63 -8.18 -15.11
CA ARG A 3 16.74 -9.12 -15.82
C ARG A 3 15.30 -8.97 -15.35
N SER A 4 14.37 -8.92 -16.30
CA SER A 4 12.93 -8.84 -16.03
C SER A 4 12.34 -10.22 -15.76
N TRP A 5 11.36 -10.25 -14.83
CA TRP A 5 10.66 -11.44 -14.39
C TRP A 5 9.18 -11.16 -14.29
N LEU A 6 8.38 -11.89 -15.01
CA LEU A 6 6.93 -11.85 -14.89
C LEU A 6 6.44 -12.66 -13.68
N GLY A 7 5.27 -12.35 -13.15
CA GLY A 7 4.73 -13.01 -11.95
C GLY A 7 4.63 -14.54 -12.06
N TRP A 8 4.35 -15.07 -13.25
CA TRP A 8 4.32 -16.51 -13.49
C TRP A 8 5.71 -17.14 -13.60
N GLN A 9 6.73 -16.42 -14.05
CA GLN A 9 8.12 -16.90 -14.12
C GLN A 9 8.73 -17.09 -12.73
N LEU A 10 8.26 -16.35 -11.74
CA LEU A 10 8.66 -16.40 -10.33
C LEU A 10 7.73 -17.21 -9.44
N PRO A 11 6.76 -17.88 -9.96
CA PRO A 11 5.43 -18.15 -9.43
C PRO A 11 5.11 -17.32 -8.18
N ILE A 12 4.61 -16.09 -8.41
CA ILE A 12 3.94 -15.29 -7.39
C ILE A 12 2.55 -15.89 -7.22
N LEU A 13 2.40 -16.78 -6.24
CA LEU A 13 1.16 -17.51 -6.03
C LEU A 13 0.11 -16.63 -5.37
N THR A 14 -1.09 -16.65 -5.94
CA THR A 14 -2.23 -15.87 -5.47
C THR A 14 -3.43 -16.76 -5.13
N LYS A 15 -4.36 -16.23 -4.36
CA LYS A 15 -5.65 -16.83 -4.01
C LYS A 15 -6.74 -15.77 -4.04
N GLY A 16 -7.94 -16.13 -4.48
CA GLY A 16 -9.10 -15.24 -4.62
C GLY A 16 -9.56 -15.12 -6.06
N ASN A 17 -10.35 -14.11 -6.36
CA ASN A 17 -10.87 -13.85 -7.70
C ASN A 17 -9.76 -13.40 -8.66
N TYR A 18 -9.94 -13.60 -9.95
CA TYR A 18 -8.94 -13.26 -10.98
C TYR A 18 -8.50 -11.79 -10.95
N SER A 19 -9.42 -10.86 -10.68
CA SER A 19 -9.20 -9.40 -10.69
C SER A 19 -8.95 -8.80 -9.30
N SER A 20 -9.09 -9.57 -8.22
CA SER A 20 -8.94 -9.12 -6.82
C SER A 20 -8.28 -10.20 -5.96
N SER A 21 -7.20 -10.75 -6.45
CA SER A 21 -6.47 -11.82 -5.76
C SER A 21 -5.49 -11.27 -4.71
N ARG A 22 -5.10 -12.10 -3.76
CA ARG A 22 -4.06 -11.81 -2.76
C ARG A 22 -2.86 -12.73 -2.94
N ILE A 23 -1.66 -12.16 -2.83
CA ILE A 23 -0.42 -12.94 -2.85
C ILE A 23 -0.33 -13.76 -1.55
N VAL A 24 -0.20 -15.08 -1.71
CA VAL A 24 -0.03 -15.99 -0.57
C VAL A 24 1.39 -16.52 -0.44
N LYS A 25 2.15 -16.59 -1.54
CA LYS A 25 3.52 -17.09 -1.54
C LYS A 25 4.28 -16.59 -2.77
N ILE A 26 5.59 -16.37 -2.61
CA ILE A 26 6.52 -16.13 -3.73
C ILE A 26 7.55 -17.27 -3.71
N LYS A 27 7.68 -18.00 -4.83
CA LYS A 27 8.72 -19.03 -4.99
C LYS A 27 10.07 -18.37 -5.28
N LYS A 28 10.83 -18.09 -4.24
CA LYS A 28 12.01 -17.21 -4.29
C LYS A 28 13.31 -17.82 -4.83
N ASN A 29 13.41 -19.14 -5.00
CA ASN A 29 14.69 -19.83 -5.29
C ASN A 29 15.43 -19.24 -6.50
N LYS A 30 14.71 -19.06 -7.63
CA LYS A 30 15.31 -18.50 -8.86
C LYS A 30 15.86 -17.09 -8.64
N LEU A 31 15.08 -16.20 -7.97
CA LEU A 31 15.52 -14.84 -7.69
C LEU A 31 16.65 -14.78 -6.66
N THR A 32 16.58 -15.61 -5.63
CA THR A 32 17.65 -15.66 -4.62
C THR A 32 18.99 -16.03 -5.26
N ASN A 33 19.00 -17.01 -6.16
CA ASN A 33 20.22 -17.39 -6.87
C ASN A 33 20.71 -16.25 -7.78
N TYR A 34 19.79 -15.57 -8.48
CA TYR A 34 20.15 -14.45 -9.33
C TYR A 34 20.69 -13.25 -8.53
N LEU A 35 20.09 -12.92 -7.39
CA LEU A 35 20.61 -11.91 -6.46
C LEU A 35 22.00 -12.27 -5.93
N LYS A 36 22.22 -13.53 -5.54
CA LYS A 36 23.55 -14.01 -5.08
C LYS A 36 24.63 -13.92 -6.15
N SER A 37 24.27 -14.00 -7.42
CA SER A 37 25.20 -13.77 -8.55
C SER A 37 25.44 -12.29 -8.87
N GLY A 38 24.98 -11.36 -8.05
CA GLY A 38 25.10 -9.91 -8.24
C GLY A 38 24.13 -9.34 -9.28
N GLY A 39 23.09 -10.10 -9.66
CA GLY A 39 22.06 -9.65 -10.59
C GLY A 39 21.03 -8.74 -9.92
N ILE A 40 20.42 -7.85 -10.69
CA ILE A 40 19.32 -6.97 -10.26
C ILE A 40 18.03 -7.47 -10.93
N PRO A 41 17.13 -8.15 -10.18
CA PRO A 41 15.87 -8.61 -10.75
C PRO A 41 14.88 -7.45 -10.84
N ILE A 42 14.22 -7.32 -11.99
CA ILE A 42 13.09 -6.41 -12.22
C ILE A 42 11.84 -7.27 -12.23
N VAL A 43 11.02 -7.17 -11.19
CA VAL A 43 9.83 -8.01 -11.01
C VAL A 43 8.58 -7.23 -11.35
N THR A 44 7.72 -7.76 -12.20
CA THR A 44 6.42 -7.15 -12.51
C THR A 44 5.51 -7.20 -11.28
N GLY A 45 5.06 -6.05 -10.82
CA GLY A 45 4.05 -5.94 -9.77
C GLY A 45 2.63 -6.13 -10.27
N PHE A 46 1.64 -6.05 -9.37
CA PHE A 46 0.20 -6.10 -9.64
C PHE A 46 -0.32 -7.45 -10.14
N GLN A 47 0.50 -8.42 -10.40
CA GLN A 47 0.10 -9.71 -10.97
C GLN A 47 0.68 -10.90 -10.21
N GLY A 48 0.01 -12.05 -10.37
CA GLY A 48 0.48 -13.34 -9.91
C GLY A 48 -0.19 -14.46 -10.70
N VAL A 49 -0.14 -15.66 -10.17
CA VAL A 49 -0.80 -16.84 -10.73
C VAL A 49 -1.54 -17.61 -9.65
N ASN A 50 -2.69 -18.17 -10.01
CA ASN A 50 -3.44 -19.08 -9.14
C ASN A 50 -2.85 -20.50 -9.14
N SER A 51 -3.50 -21.45 -8.47
CA SER A 51 -3.08 -22.85 -8.41
C SER A 51 -3.01 -23.54 -9.77
N GLU A 52 -3.79 -23.09 -10.75
CA GLU A 52 -3.86 -23.59 -12.12
C GLU A 52 -2.86 -22.87 -13.05
N PHE A 53 -1.97 -22.04 -12.50
CA PHE A 53 -1.05 -21.19 -13.26
C PHE A 53 -1.72 -20.19 -14.21
N ARG A 54 -3.01 -19.85 -13.97
CA ARG A 54 -3.69 -18.77 -14.68
C ARG A 54 -3.29 -17.43 -14.05
N ILE A 55 -3.06 -16.44 -14.91
CA ILE A 55 -2.69 -15.08 -14.47
C ILE A 55 -3.84 -14.46 -13.69
N THR A 56 -3.51 -13.83 -12.58
CA THR A 56 -4.43 -13.07 -11.73
C THR A 56 -3.87 -11.69 -11.48
N THR A 57 -4.74 -10.73 -11.21
CA THR A 57 -4.34 -9.37 -10.80
C THR A 57 -4.74 -9.12 -9.34
N LEU A 58 -4.01 -8.22 -8.72
CA LEU A 58 -4.30 -7.76 -7.36
C LEU A 58 -5.33 -6.63 -7.41
N GLU A 59 -5.85 -6.26 -6.25
CA GLU A 59 -6.70 -5.08 -6.10
C GLU A 59 -5.91 -3.77 -6.31
N ARG A 60 -6.63 -2.65 -6.32
CA ARG A 60 -6.04 -1.30 -6.42
C ARG A 60 -4.91 -1.11 -5.39
N GLY A 61 -3.79 -0.54 -5.84
CA GLY A 61 -2.56 -0.46 -5.02
C GLY A 61 -1.74 -1.75 -4.99
N GLY A 62 -2.09 -2.74 -5.84
CA GLY A 62 -1.43 -4.03 -5.89
C GLY A 62 0.05 -3.99 -6.25
N SER A 63 0.54 -2.95 -6.94
CA SER A 63 1.98 -2.78 -7.22
C SER A 63 2.77 -2.52 -5.93
N ASP A 64 2.27 -1.62 -5.06
CA ASP A 64 2.87 -1.33 -3.76
C ASP A 64 2.82 -2.57 -2.87
N THR A 65 1.67 -3.25 -2.84
CA THR A 65 1.50 -4.52 -2.13
C THR A 65 2.49 -5.58 -2.62
N SER A 66 2.71 -5.68 -3.92
CA SER A 66 3.70 -6.60 -4.50
C SER A 66 5.12 -6.28 -4.03
N ALA A 67 5.50 -5.00 -4.01
CA ALA A 67 6.82 -4.55 -3.54
C ALA A 67 7.02 -4.87 -2.06
N ILE A 68 6.04 -4.57 -1.21
CA ILE A 68 6.07 -4.84 0.23
C ILE A 68 6.18 -6.35 0.51
N LEU A 69 5.40 -7.17 -0.20
CA LEU A 69 5.49 -8.62 -0.04
C LEU A 69 6.79 -9.20 -0.61
N CYS A 70 7.34 -8.63 -1.68
CA CYS A 70 8.70 -8.95 -2.10
C CYS A 70 9.71 -8.65 -0.99
N ALA A 71 9.66 -7.46 -0.39
CA ALA A 71 10.54 -7.11 0.74
C ALA A 71 10.42 -8.13 1.89
N LYS A 72 9.21 -8.53 2.26
CA LYS A 72 8.96 -9.59 3.25
C LYS A 72 9.60 -10.93 2.87
N PHE A 73 9.27 -11.44 1.68
CA PHE A 73 9.71 -12.77 1.27
C PHE A 73 11.22 -12.87 1.05
N PHE A 74 11.86 -11.79 0.60
CA PHE A 74 13.32 -11.71 0.44
C PHE A 74 14.06 -11.20 1.68
N LYS A 75 13.34 -10.90 2.77
CA LYS A 75 13.90 -10.36 4.02
C LYS A 75 14.72 -9.08 3.78
N ALA A 76 14.19 -8.18 2.95
CA ALA A 76 14.80 -6.89 2.72
C ALA A 76 14.71 -6.02 3.99
N GLU A 77 15.66 -5.13 4.17
CA GLU A 77 15.70 -4.19 5.30
C GLU A 77 14.53 -3.21 5.25
N LYS A 78 14.18 -2.75 4.04
CA LYS A 78 13.08 -1.82 3.79
C LYS A 78 12.52 -1.96 2.37
N CYS A 79 11.38 -1.34 2.13
CA CYS A 79 10.78 -1.16 0.82
C CYS A 79 10.81 0.32 0.45
N ILE A 80 11.33 0.68 -0.73
CA ILE A 80 11.29 2.06 -1.22
C ILE A 80 10.22 2.15 -2.30
N ILE A 81 9.26 3.05 -2.11
CA ILE A 81 8.20 3.35 -3.08
C ILE A 81 8.52 4.69 -3.73
N TYR A 82 8.80 4.66 -5.01
CA TYR A 82 8.99 5.87 -5.82
C TYR A 82 7.65 6.33 -6.42
N THR A 83 7.32 7.60 -6.24
CA THR A 83 6.08 8.22 -6.67
C THR A 83 6.36 9.61 -7.27
N ASP A 84 5.33 10.34 -7.66
CA ASP A 84 5.40 11.71 -8.20
C ASP A 84 5.49 12.79 -7.11
N VAL A 85 5.25 12.43 -5.83
CA VAL A 85 5.35 13.35 -4.68
C VAL A 85 6.62 13.12 -3.85
N GLU A 86 7.10 14.15 -3.15
CA GLU A 86 8.34 14.06 -2.35
C GLU A 86 8.19 13.27 -1.04
N GLY A 87 6.98 12.86 -0.69
CA GLY A 87 6.67 12.15 0.55
C GLY A 87 5.27 12.47 1.06
N VAL A 88 5.00 12.15 2.32
CA VAL A 88 3.76 12.46 3.01
C VAL A 88 3.83 13.85 3.61
N TYR A 89 2.82 14.66 3.39
CA TYR A 89 2.72 16.02 3.91
C TYR A 89 1.67 16.11 5.02
N THR A 90 1.77 17.13 5.86
CA THR A 90 0.80 17.40 6.94
C THR A 90 -0.61 17.66 6.43
N THR A 91 -0.76 18.08 5.18
CA THR A 91 -1.99 18.16 4.40
C THR A 91 -1.64 18.24 2.91
N ASP A 92 -2.62 18.35 2.02
CA ASP A 92 -2.38 18.44 0.58
C ASP A 92 -1.63 19.75 0.23
N PRO A 93 -0.37 19.70 -0.25
CA PRO A 93 0.43 20.88 -0.57
C PRO A 93 -0.10 21.67 -1.78
N ASN A 94 -0.95 21.06 -2.61
CA ASN A 94 -1.60 21.76 -3.72
C ASN A 94 -2.68 22.73 -3.23
N LEU A 95 -3.28 22.44 -2.09
CA LEU A 95 -4.32 23.26 -1.48
C LEU A 95 -3.75 24.20 -0.43
N ILE A 96 -2.83 23.74 0.39
CA ILE A 96 -2.24 24.51 1.49
C ILE A 96 -0.74 24.63 1.25
N LYS A 97 -0.29 25.79 0.78
CA LYS A 97 1.13 26.04 0.45
C LYS A 97 2.08 25.95 1.66
N SER A 98 1.57 26.13 2.87
CA SER A 98 2.33 25.97 4.13
C SER A 98 2.40 24.52 4.63
N ALA A 99 1.86 23.55 3.89
CA ALA A 99 1.98 22.14 4.23
C ALA A 99 3.44 21.72 4.34
N LYS A 100 3.78 21.01 5.41
CA LYS A 100 5.15 20.55 5.67
C LYS A 100 5.26 19.06 5.41
N LYS A 101 6.37 18.63 4.81
CA LYS A 101 6.65 17.22 4.65
C LYS A 101 6.93 16.58 6.01
N ILE A 102 6.43 15.38 6.22
CA ILE A 102 6.61 14.57 7.41
C ILE A 102 7.80 13.64 7.18
N ASP A 103 8.83 13.71 8.00
CA ASP A 103 10.01 12.85 7.82
C ASP A 103 9.73 11.41 8.22
N LYS A 104 9.01 11.20 9.34
CA LYS A 104 8.61 9.86 9.82
C LYS A 104 7.16 9.87 10.27
N ILE A 105 6.42 8.84 9.88
CA ILE A 105 5.01 8.64 10.24
C ILE A 105 4.79 7.18 10.65
N SER A 106 3.87 6.92 11.58
CA SER A 106 3.53 5.55 11.94
C SER A 106 2.59 4.91 10.92
N TYR A 107 2.57 3.56 10.90
CA TYR A 107 1.61 2.84 10.04
C TYR A 107 0.18 3.23 10.37
N GLU A 108 -0.16 3.42 11.64
CA GLU A 108 -1.48 3.79 12.12
C GLU A 108 -1.88 5.18 11.61
N GLU A 109 -1.02 6.18 11.80
CA GLU A 109 -1.25 7.55 11.31
C GLU A 109 -1.37 7.57 9.79
N MET A 110 -0.52 6.82 9.07
CA MET A 110 -0.56 6.76 7.61
C MET A 110 -1.84 6.06 7.10
N LEU A 111 -2.31 5.01 7.81
CA LEU A 111 -3.58 4.33 7.49
C LEU A 111 -4.76 5.29 7.64
N GLU A 112 -4.83 6.04 8.73
CA GLU A 112 -5.87 7.05 8.95
C GLU A 112 -5.84 8.10 7.83
N MET A 113 -4.68 8.67 7.52
CA MET A 113 -4.55 9.66 6.44
C MET A 113 -4.96 9.09 5.09
N ALA A 114 -4.54 7.88 4.76
CA ALA A 114 -4.86 7.24 3.48
C ALA A 114 -6.36 6.91 3.37
N SER A 115 -6.98 6.47 4.46
CA SER A 115 -8.42 6.16 4.51
C SER A 115 -9.29 7.40 4.39
N LEU A 116 -8.77 8.55 4.80
CA LEU A 116 -9.47 9.85 4.79
C LEU A 116 -9.05 10.76 3.63
N GLY A 117 -8.43 10.21 2.58
CA GLY A 117 -8.21 10.92 1.32
C GLY A 117 -6.78 11.26 0.92
N ALA A 118 -5.77 10.95 1.74
CA ALA A 118 -4.37 11.09 1.33
C ALA A 118 -4.00 10.02 0.30
N LYS A 119 -3.96 10.39 -0.99
CA LYS A 119 -3.82 9.46 -2.14
C LYS A 119 -2.38 9.00 -2.42
N ILE A 120 -1.50 9.00 -1.44
CA ILE A 120 -0.07 8.66 -1.64
C ILE A 120 0.14 7.15 -1.75
N MET A 121 -0.53 6.39 -0.87
CA MET A 121 -0.54 4.92 -0.89
C MET A 121 -1.93 4.40 -0.58
N GLN A 122 -2.24 3.20 -1.06
CA GLN A 122 -3.51 2.55 -0.73
C GLN A 122 -3.47 1.97 0.69
N PRO A 123 -4.57 2.06 1.47
CA PRO A 123 -4.64 1.51 2.83
C PRO A 123 -4.24 0.03 2.91
N ALA A 124 -4.62 -0.78 1.92
CA ALA A 124 -4.28 -2.21 1.87
C ALA A 124 -2.76 -2.46 1.87
N SER A 125 -1.99 -1.67 1.11
CA SER A 125 -0.53 -1.81 1.05
C SER A 125 0.14 -1.39 2.37
N ILE A 126 -0.35 -0.34 3.02
CA ILE A 126 0.14 0.10 4.34
C ILE A 126 -0.16 -0.96 5.40
N GLN A 127 -1.35 -1.56 5.35
CA GLN A 127 -1.74 -2.64 6.25
C GLN A 127 -0.82 -3.87 6.09
N GLU A 128 -0.48 -4.26 4.86
CA GLU A 128 0.47 -5.34 4.61
C GLU A 128 1.87 -5.03 5.17
N ALA A 129 2.34 -3.80 5.01
CA ALA A 129 3.62 -3.37 5.59
C ALA A 129 3.59 -3.43 7.12
N ARG A 130 2.50 -2.98 7.75
CA ARG A 130 2.30 -3.04 9.20
C ARG A 130 2.33 -4.47 9.73
N LEU A 131 1.55 -5.37 9.13
CA LEU A 131 1.46 -6.77 9.53
C LEU A 131 2.81 -7.50 9.40
N ASN A 132 3.57 -7.17 8.37
CA ASN A 132 4.85 -7.79 8.08
C ASN A 132 6.05 -7.02 8.65
N ARG A 133 5.82 -5.87 9.28
CA ARG A 133 6.84 -5.02 9.90
C ARG A 133 7.90 -4.51 8.92
N ILE A 134 7.49 -4.26 7.68
CA ILE A 134 8.35 -3.74 6.62
C ILE A 134 8.34 -2.22 6.66
N GLU A 135 9.49 -1.61 6.90
CA GLU A 135 9.66 -0.16 6.81
C GLU A 135 9.53 0.28 5.34
N ILE A 136 8.79 1.36 5.11
CA ILE A 136 8.58 1.93 3.77
C ILE A 136 9.20 3.32 3.74
N ASP A 137 10.05 3.57 2.74
CA ASP A 137 10.47 4.92 2.37
C ASP A 137 9.66 5.36 1.15
N VAL A 138 8.85 6.41 1.27
CA VAL A 138 8.16 7.05 0.14
C VAL A 138 9.04 8.17 -0.38
N ARG A 139 9.43 8.12 -1.66
CA ARG A 139 10.35 9.07 -2.29
C ARG A 139 9.85 9.54 -3.64
N SER A 140 10.23 10.74 -4.04
CA SER A 140 9.97 11.21 -5.39
C SER A 140 10.88 10.55 -6.41
N THR A 141 10.31 10.20 -7.57
CA THR A 141 11.08 9.76 -8.76
C THR A 141 11.92 10.90 -9.34
N PHE A 142 11.49 12.15 -9.14
CA PHE A 142 12.07 13.35 -9.77
C PHE A 142 13.02 14.12 -8.86
N SER A 143 13.22 13.68 -7.62
CA SER A 143 14.04 14.37 -6.62
C SER A 143 14.94 13.40 -5.86
N LYS A 144 16.15 13.85 -5.54
CA LYS A 144 17.09 13.12 -4.68
C LYS A 144 16.86 13.37 -3.18
N LYS A 145 15.88 14.20 -2.81
CA LYS A 145 15.59 14.52 -1.43
C LYS A 145 15.13 13.29 -0.65
N ILE A 146 15.42 13.28 0.63
CA ILE A 146 14.90 12.26 1.56
C ILE A 146 13.39 12.42 1.63
N GLY A 147 12.67 11.33 1.46
CA GLY A 147 11.22 11.29 1.48
C GLY A 147 10.64 11.14 2.89
N THR A 148 9.54 10.39 3.00
CA THR A 148 8.90 10.05 4.28
C THR A 148 9.13 8.58 4.59
N THR A 149 9.55 8.28 5.82
CA THR A 149 9.65 6.90 6.31
C THR A 149 8.39 6.52 7.08
N ILE A 150 7.70 5.46 6.64
CA ILE A 150 6.56 4.87 7.33
C ILE A 150 7.07 3.69 8.15
N THR A 151 6.92 3.74 9.49
CA THR A 151 7.50 2.77 10.41
C THR A 151 6.62 2.56 11.64
N ARG A 152 7.10 1.82 12.64
CA ARG A 152 6.35 1.63 13.89
C ARG A 152 6.37 2.89 14.74
N LYS A 153 5.27 3.16 15.44
CA LYS A 153 5.13 4.32 16.34
C LYS A 153 6.28 4.45 17.34
N LYS A 154 6.78 3.35 17.91
CA LYS A 154 7.90 3.35 18.85
C LYS A 154 9.22 3.91 18.28
N ASN A 155 9.35 3.96 16.96
CA ASN A 155 10.55 4.47 16.27
C ASN A 155 10.42 5.97 15.94
N ILE A 156 9.36 6.62 16.41
CA ILE A 156 9.05 8.02 16.11
C ILE A 156 9.09 8.83 17.39
N ILE A 157 10.04 9.75 17.46
CA ILE A 157 10.12 10.75 18.52
C ILE A 157 9.45 12.02 17.99
N SER A 158 8.25 12.33 18.47
CA SER A 158 7.55 13.57 18.11
C SER A 158 6.90 14.20 19.32
N LYS A 159 7.05 15.52 19.43
CA LYS A 159 6.39 16.36 20.43
C LYS A 159 5.03 16.89 19.96
N ASN A 160 4.70 16.76 18.69
CA ASN A 160 3.48 17.32 18.13
C ASN A 160 2.29 16.38 18.35
N THR A 161 1.22 16.89 18.91
CA THR A 161 -0.05 16.17 19.14
C THR A 161 -0.78 15.89 17.81
N ILE A 162 -0.79 16.86 16.89
CA ILE A 162 -1.40 16.73 15.55
C ILE A 162 -0.29 16.56 14.53
N ARG A 163 -0.34 15.49 13.74
CA ARG A 163 0.66 15.14 12.74
C ARG A 163 0.25 15.53 11.32
N GLY A 164 -1.03 15.44 11.02
CA GLY A 164 -1.56 15.76 9.71
C GLY A 164 -3.07 15.88 9.73
N ILE A 165 -3.61 16.42 8.65
CA ILE A 165 -5.04 16.60 8.41
C ILE A 165 -5.32 16.12 6.99
N SER A 166 -6.18 15.11 6.86
CA SER A 166 -6.71 14.64 5.58
C SER A 166 -8.16 15.03 5.45
N PHE A 167 -8.64 15.20 4.23
CA PHE A 167 -10.03 15.51 3.96
C PHE A 167 -10.46 14.93 2.62
N THR A 168 -11.76 14.68 2.48
CA THR A 168 -12.40 14.30 1.22
C THR A 168 -13.40 15.39 0.82
N LYS A 169 -13.55 15.64 -0.49
CA LYS A 169 -14.48 16.63 -1.02
C LYS A 169 -15.77 16.02 -1.57
N ASN A 170 -15.75 14.71 -1.87
CA ASN A 170 -16.80 14.05 -2.65
C ASN A 170 -17.62 13.06 -1.83
N ASP A 171 -17.64 13.21 -0.51
CA ASP A 171 -18.45 12.37 0.35
C ASP A 171 -19.85 12.95 0.50
N SER A 172 -20.87 12.11 0.36
CA SER A 172 -22.25 12.43 0.65
C SER A 172 -22.71 11.69 1.89
N LYS A 173 -23.29 12.39 2.85
CA LYS A 173 -23.86 11.80 4.05
C LYS A 173 -25.37 11.65 3.90
N ILE A 174 -25.86 10.39 3.94
CA ILE A 174 -27.29 10.08 4.02
C ILE A 174 -27.59 9.64 5.45
N THR A 175 -28.49 10.34 6.12
CA THR A 175 -28.92 10.00 7.48
C THR A 175 -30.37 9.52 7.46
N LEU A 176 -30.61 8.30 7.89
CA LEU A 176 -31.94 7.73 8.05
C LEU A 176 -32.34 7.80 9.52
N ILE A 177 -33.50 8.42 9.78
CA ILE A 177 -34.03 8.58 11.15
C ILE A 177 -35.25 7.67 11.33
N GLY A 178 -35.39 7.09 12.51
CA GLY A 178 -36.56 6.25 12.83
C GLY A 178 -36.55 4.86 12.18
N VAL A 179 -35.38 4.38 11.75
CA VAL A 179 -35.23 3.03 11.19
C VAL A 179 -35.53 2.00 12.27
N LYS A 180 -36.52 1.14 12.02
CA LYS A 180 -36.87 0.03 12.94
C LYS A 180 -35.77 -1.03 12.94
N ASP A 181 -35.34 -1.44 14.12
CA ASP A 181 -34.36 -2.54 14.27
C ASP A 181 -35.07 -3.89 14.05
N LYS A 182 -35.10 -4.33 12.79
CA LYS A 182 -35.65 -5.62 12.37
C LYS A 182 -34.69 -6.30 11.38
N PRO A 183 -34.56 -7.63 11.43
CA PRO A 183 -33.80 -8.39 10.45
C PRO A 183 -34.18 -8.04 9.00
N GLY A 184 -33.18 -7.77 8.14
CA GLY A 184 -33.36 -7.46 6.73
C GLY A 184 -33.51 -5.96 6.39
N VAL A 185 -33.80 -5.07 7.35
CA VAL A 185 -33.96 -3.63 7.09
C VAL A 185 -32.67 -3.02 6.59
N ALA A 186 -31.53 -3.30 7.21
CA ALA A 186 -30.23 -2.82 6.74
C ALA A 186 -29.95 -3.27 5.30
N ALA A 187 -30.23 -4.52 4.97
CA ALA A 187 -30.06 -5.05 3.62
C ALA A 187 -30.95 -4.34 2.60
N SER A 188 -32.20 -4.03 2.93
CA SER A 188 -33.11 -3.30 2.04
C SER A 188 -32.68 -1.85 1.78
N ILE A 189 -31.99 -1.22 2.73
CA ILE A 189 -31.47 0.14 2.61
C ILE A 189 -30.19 0.16 1.77
N PHE A 190 -29.24 -0.73 2.05
CA PHE A 190 -27.91 -0.71 1.43
C PHE A 190 -27.87 -1.38 0.04
N LYS A 191 -28.72 -2.36 -0.21
CA LYS A 191 -28.75 -3.06 -1.50
C LYS A 191 -28.96 -2.15 -2.72
N PRO A 192 -29.83 -1.11 -2.70
CA PRO A 192 -29.95 -0.17 -3.81
C PRO A 192 -28.77 0.80 -3.97
N LEU A 193 -27.88 0.89 -2.96
CA LEU A 193 -26.72 1.80 -2.93
C LEU A 193 -25.41 1.10 -3.31
N SER A 194 -25.42 -0.21 -3.47
CA SER A 194 -24.31 -1.05 -3.91
C SER A 194 -24.41 -1.32 -5.40
#